data_ba032d91028e19fbf8f133d5315380d6
#
_entry.id   ba032d91028e19fbf8f133d5315380d6
#
_cell.length_a   1.000
_cell.length_b   1.000
_cell.length_c   1.000
_cell.angle_alpha   90.00
_cell.angle_beta   90.00
_cell.angle_gamma   90.00
#
_symmetry.space_group_name_H-M   'P 1'
#
loop_
_entity.id
_entity.type
_entity.pdbx_description
1 polymer ?
#
loop_
_entity_poly.entity_id
_entity_poly.type
_entity_poly.pdbx_seq_one_letter_code
_entity_poly.pdbx_strand_id
1 'polypeptide(L)'
;FILFSLIPLSSYFFNVWMPYQKIALKVENTEFTRKDLVEFIRFNQRLSEEQGNQFDLGSSLFQSLQLLAENEIAFLYATEFGLTVDEWEIDEAFFLKLGLYNNFNLESEEDEEVFKERKIQFLNQIQIDENKFKEIIRKSLFREKLRRELSREIPTLQQHKYIYEIALEDISTSNLNKIQKEITATSNISDIVKKYSIDPEVMRGAGDFGWIPKGAKPDLDYLFFSENNQALRPKELSEPFIDQENSVFKIYIISDVNESLELSEENFEIISEGILTNFFNEKSQLVDMQYGLDNETFNWINDKVQVASIFNN
;
A
#
# COMPACT_ATOMS: atom_id res chain seq x y z
N PHE A 1 -51.14 -0.17 24.42
CA PHE A 1 -50.28 -1.16 23.72
C PHE A 1 -49.34 -0.50 22.71
N ILE A 2 -49.76 0.54 21.95
CA ILE A 2 -48.94 1.21 20.94
C ILE A 2 -47.75 1.98 21.57
N LEU A 3 -47.91 2.58 22.76
CA LEU A 3 -46.83 3.31 23.43
C LEU A 3 -45.70 2.41 23.94
N PHE A 4 -45.98 1.17 24.33
CA PHE A 4 -44.97 0.21 24.80
C PHE A 4 -44.10 -0.38 23.66
N SER A 5 -44.60 -0.39 22.43
CA SER A 5 -43.83 -0.84 21.27
C SER A 5 -42.88 0.23 20.70
N LEU A 6 -43.13 1.52 21.02
CA LEU A 6 -42.28 2.64 20.56
C LEU A 6 -40.95 2.71 21.30
N ILE A 7 -40.88 2.26 22.57
CA ILE A 7 -39.65 2.30 23.38
C ILE A 7 -38.55 1.36 22.81
N PRO A 8 -38.83 0.05 22.58
CA PRO A 8 -37.79 -0.81 21.96
C PRO A 8 -37.44 -0.41 20.53
N LEU A 9 -38.38 0.13 19.74
CA LEU A 9 -38.13 0.64 18.40
C LEU A 9 -37.20 1.89 18.42
N SER A 10 -37.44 2.84 19.32
CA SER A 10 -36.59 4.00 19.47
C SER A 10 -35.21 3.62 20.00
N SER A 11 -35.13 2.69 20.97
CA SER A 11 -33.83 2.20 21.46
C SER A 11 -33.04 1.47 20.38
N TYR A 12 -33.68 0.65 19.56
CA TYR A 12 -33.04 0.02 18.42
C TYR A 12 -32.56 1.05 17.40
N PHE A 13 -33.37 2.04 17.07
CA PHE A 13 -33.03 3.09 16.12
C PHE A 13 -31.79 3.88 16.58
N PHE A 14 -31.77 4.37 17.82
CA PHE A 14 -30.69 5.22 18.31
C PHE A 14 -29.41 4.44 18.67
N ASN A 15 -29.52 3.22 19.19
CA ASN A 15 -28.37 2.47 19.71
C ASN A 15 -27.79 1.47 18.69
N VAL A 16 -28.59 1.05 17.71
CA VAL A 16 -28.16 0.04 16.72
C VAL A 16 -28.07 0.67 15.33
N TRP A 17 -29.18 1.18 14.79
CA TRP A 17 -29.21 1.62 13.39
C TRP A 17 -28.46 2.93 13.13
N MET A 18 -28.70 3.96 13.95
CA MET A 18 -28.12 5.31 13.77
C MET A 18 -26.58 5.32 13.79
N PRO A 19 -25.89 4.57 14.67
CA PRO A 19 -24.42 4.53 14.67
C PRO A 19 -23.82 4.02 13.35
N TYR A 20 -24.49 3.09 12.66
CA TYR A 20 -24.04 2.59 11.36
C TYR A 20 -24.07 3.65 10.26
N GLN A 21 -24.99 4.63 10.35
CA GLN A 21 -25.20 5.66 9.33
C GLN A 21 -24.29 6.90 9.51
N LYS A 22 -23.53 6.96 10.61
CA LYS A 22 -22.57 8.06 10.78
C LYS A 22 -21.51 8.02 9.68
N ILE A 23 -21.19 9.18 9.11
CA ILE A 23 -20.16 9.30 8.07
C ILE A 23 -18.80 9.01 8.68
N ALA A 24 -18.03 8.10 8.07
CA ALA A 24 -16.64 7.79 8.42
C ALA A 24 -15.65 8.50 7.50
N LEU A 25 -16.03 8.67 6.23
CA LEU A 25 -15.24 9.39 5.22
C LEU A 25 -16.21 10.03 4.23
N LYS A 26 -15.90 11.27 3.82
CA LYS A 26 -16.54 11.91 2.67
C LYS A 26 -15.46 12.36 1.70
N VAL A 27 -15.68 12.12 0.42
CA VAL A 27 -14.83 12.58 -0.69
C VAL A 27 -15.76 13.22 -1.71
N GLU A 28 -15.65 14.52 -1.86
CA GLU A 28 -16.58 15.34 -2.67
C GLU A 28 -18.06 15.08 -2.31
N ASN A 29 -18.83 14.51 -3.23
CA ASN A 29 -20.24 14.18 -3.04
C ASN A 29 -20.46 12.74 -2.55
N THR A 30 -19.41 11.92 -2.45
CA THR A 30 -19.51 10.52 -2.01
C THR A 30 -19.28 10.39 -0.53
N GLU A 31 -20.26 9.81 0.18
CA GLU A 31 -20.21 9.58 1.61
C GLU A 31 -20.05 8.08 1.89
N PHE A 32 -19.05 7.75 2.70
CA PHE A 32 -18.84 6.40 3.24
C PHE A 32 -19.21 6.40 4.71
N THR A 33 -20.20 5.60 5.05
CA THR A 33 -20.66 5.46 6.43
C THR A 33 -19.74 4.55 7.25
N ARG A 34 -19.93 4.52 8.57
CA ARG A 34 -19.27 3.53 9.45
C ARG A 34 -19.57 2.10 9.01
N LYS A 35 -20.78 1.85 8.48
CA LYS A 35 -21.17 0.55 7.93
C LYS A 35 -20.30 0.20 6.73
N ASP A 36 -20.15 1.13 5.79
CA ASP A 36 -19.35 0.92 4.57
C ASP A 36 -17.90 0.59 4.91
N LEU A 37 -17.33 1.29 5.90
CA LEU A 37 -15.97 1.05 6.35
C LEU A 37 -15.81 -0.32 7.04
N VAL A 38 -16.76 -0.72 7.90
CA VAL A 38 -16.75 -2.07 8.53
C VAL A 38 -16.80 -3.16 7.46
N GLU A 39 -17.68 -3.03 6.46
CA GLU A 39 -17.81 -3.97 5.37
C GLU A 39 -16.52 -4.06 4.54
N PHE A 40 -15.91 -2.91 4.23
CA PHE A 40 -14.66 -2.86 3.49
C PHE A 40 -13.47 -3.46 4.27
N ILE A 41 -13.39 -3.22 5.58
CA ILE A 41 -12.36 -3.82 6.44
C ILE A 41 -12.53 -5.35 6.50
N ARG A 42 -13.76 -5.85 6.65
CA ARG A 42 -14.04 -7.30 6.65
C ARG A 42 -13.65 -7.96 5.34
N PHE A 43 -13.91 -7.28 4.23
CA PHE A 43 -13.45 -7.74 2.92
C PHE A 43 -11.92 -7.86 2.87
N ASN A 44 -11.19 -6.83 3.29
CA ASN A 44 -9.73 -6.85 3.33
C ASN A 44 -9.18 -7.89 4.32
N GLN A 45 -9.83 -8.05 5.48
CA GLN A 45 -9.51 -9.10 6.45
C GLN A 45 -9.60 -10.48 5.81
N ARG A 46 -10.70 -10.76 5.10
CA ARG A 46 -10.89 -12.05 4.45
C ARG A 46 -9.83 -12.33 3.39
N LEU A 47 -9.50 -11.35 2.57
CA LEU A 47 -8.44 -11.48 1.57
C LEU A 47 -7.07 -11.75 2.22
N SER A 48 -6.75 -11.08 3.32
CA SER A 48 -5.51 -11.26 4.07
C SER A 48 -5.42 -12.68 4.67
N GLU A 49 -6.51 -13.15 5.28
CA GLU A 49 -6.60 -14.50 5.87
C GLU A 49 -6.44 -15.60 4.80
N GLU A 50 -7.04 -15.44 3.62
CA GLU A 50 -6.89 -16.38 2.50
C GLU A 50 -5.45 -16.45 1.97
N GLN A 51 -4.70 -15.36 2.07
CA GLN A 51 -3.29 -15.29 1.73
C GLN A 51 -2.36 -15.79 2.84
N GLY A 52 -2.92 -16.20 4.01
CA GLY A 52 -2.17 -16.67 5.17
C GLY A 52 -1.47 -15.53 5.95
N ASN A 53 -1.85 -14.28 5.72
CA ASN A 53 -1.31 -13.13 6.42
C ASN A 53 -2.05 -12.87 7.73
N GLN A 54 -1.32 -12.34 8.73
CA GLN A 54 -1.95 -11.83 9.94
C GLN A 54 -2.62 -10.49 9.66
N PHE A 55 -3.88 -10.37 10.10
CA PHE A 55 -4.64 -9.13 9.98
C PHE A 55 -4.55 -8.32 11.27
N ASP A 56 -3.89 -7.15 11.20
CA ASP A 56 -3.90 -6.18 12.30
C ASP A 56 -4.98 -5.13 12.07
N LEU A 57 -5.99 -5.13 12.92
CA LEU A 57 -7.14 -4.24 12.78
C LEU A 57 -6.77 -2.77 12.99
N GLY A 58 -5.80 -2.47 13.86
CA GLY A 58 -5.41 -1.10 14.19
C GLY A 58 -4.86 -0.36 12.98
N SER A 59 -3.89 -0.95 12.30
CA SER A 59 -3.31 -0.40 11.06
C SER A 59 -4.28 -0.51 9.88
N SER A 60 -5.02 -1.60 9.78
CA SER A 60 -5.95 -1.88 8.68
C SER A 60 -7.11 -0.90 8.57
N LEU A 61 -7.55 -0.30 9.71
CA LEU A 61 -8.61 0.71 9.68
C LEU A 61 -8.15 1.96 8.91
N PHE A 62 -6.97 2.48 9.22
CA PHE A 62 -6.44 3.67 8.53
C PHE A 62 -6.11 3.36 7.07
N GLN A 63 -5.51 2.21 6.79
CA GLN A 63 -5.24 1.75 5.42
C GLN A 63 -6.53 1.60 4.61
N SER A 64 -7.61 1.09 5.22
CA SER A 64 -8.90 0.96 4.56
C SER A 64 -9.54 2.31 4.26
N LEU A 65 -9.45 3.28 5.17
CA LEU A 65 -9.91 4.66 4.91
C LEU A 65 -9.14 5.30 3.77
N GLN A 66 -7.81 5.17 3.79
CA GLN A 66 -6.96 5.69 2.73
C GLN A 66 -7.30 5.05 1.38
N LEU A 67 -7.43 3.72 1.33
CA LEU A 67 -7.75 2.99 0.10
C LEU A 67 -9.14 3.34 -0.45
N LEU A 68 -10.14 3.56 0.42
CA LEU A 68 -11.45 4.05 0.00
C LEU A 68 -11.36 5.45 -0.61
N ALA A 69 -10.60 6.36 0.01
CA ALA A 69 -10.37 7.69 -0.52
C ALA A 69 -9.64 7.65 -1.88
N GLU A 70 -8.57 6.88 -1.98
CA GLU A 70 -7.78 6.72 -3.22
C GLU A 70 -8.61 6.12 -4.36
N ASN A 71 -9.44 5.10 -4.07
CA ASN A 71 -10.34 4.51 -5.05
C ASN A 71 -11.38 5.51 -5.55
N GLU A 72 -11.91 6.38 -4.66
CA GLU A 72 -12.84 7.43 -5.04
C GLU A 72 -12.16 8.52 -5.88
N ILE A 73 -10.97 8.96 -5.48
CA ILE A 73 -10.17 9.93 -6.24
C ILE A 73 -9.83 9.35 -7.63
N ALA A 74 -9.41 8.08 -7.72
CA ALA A 74 -9.14 7.43 -8.99
C ALA A 74 -10.38 7.43 -9.89
N PHE A 75 -11.55 7.13 -9.34
CA PHE A 75 -12.82 7.16 -10.08
C PHE A 75 -13.17 8.57 -10.57
N LEU A 76 -13.02 9.60 -9.74
CA LEU A 76 -13.28 10.99 -10.08
C LEU A 76 -12.39 11.48 -11.23
N TYR A 77 -11.11 11.13 -11.18
CA TYR A 77 -10.14 11.58 -12.18
C TYR A 77 -10.00 10.64 -13.40
N ALA A 78 -10.58 9.45 -13.36
CA ALA A 78 -10.48 8.45 -14.44
C ALA A 78 -10.89 9.01 -15.81
N THR A 79 -11.90 9.87 -15.86
CA THR A 79 -12.40 10.48 -17.11
C THR A 79 -11.40 11.43 -17.74
N GLU A 80 -10.55 12.10 -16.97
CA GLU A 80 -9.49 12.98 -17.47
C GLU A 80 -8.44 12.20 -18.27
N PHE A 81 -8.25 10.91 -17.91
CA PHE A 81 -7.35 9.97 -18.59
C PHE A 81 -8.06 9.10 -19.63
N GLY A 82 -9.34 9.33 -19.90
CA GLY A 82 -10.13 8.53 -20.84
C GLY A 82 -10.31 7.06 -20.39
N LEU A 83 -10.21 6.78 -19.09
CA LEU A 83 -10.32 5.44 -18.54
C LEU A 83 -11.79 5.03 -18.39
N THR A 84 -12.10 3.79 -18.73
CA THR A 84 -13.41 3.16 -18.54
C THR A 84 -13.22 1.79 -17.90
N VAL A 85 -14.26 1.31 -17.22
CA VAL A 85 -14.32 -0.05 -16.65
C VAL A 85 -15.63 -0.68 -17.13
N ASP A 86 -15.51 -1.74 -17.90
CA ASP A 86 -16.64 -2.48 -18.44
C ASP A 86 -17.16 -3.52 -17.45
N GLU A 87 -18.43 -3.94 -17.59
CA GLU A 87 -19.04 -4.92 -16.67
C GLU A 87 -18.30 -6.27 -16.70
N TRP A 88 -17.81 -6.70 -17.87
CA TRP A 88 -17.06 -7.95 -17.94
C TRP A 88 -15.74 -7.94 -17.15
N GLU A 89 -15.08 -6.77 -17.04
CA GLU A 89 -13.88 -6.62 -16.23
C GLU A 89 -14.20 -6.74 -14.72
N ILE A 90 -15.37 -6.22 -14.33
CA ILE A 90 -15.85 -6.34 -12.95
C ILE A 90 -16.16 -7.81 -12.63
N ASP A 91 -16.85 -8.50 -13.54
CA ASP A 91 -17.19 -9.91 -13.37
C ASP A 91 -15.92 -10.78 -13.36
N GLU A 92 -14.93 -10.52 -14.21
CA GLU A 92 -13.63 -11.19 -14.20
C GLU A 92 -12.88 -10.95 -12.88
N ALA A 93 -12.80 -9.70 -12.43
CA ALA A 93 -12.15 -9.37 -11.15
C ALA A 93 -12.88 -10.00 -9.95
N PHE A 94 -14.21 -10.08 -10.00
CA PHE A 94 -14.99 -10.80 -9.01
C PHE A 94 -14.67 -12.30 -9.00
N PHE A 95 -14.62 -12.90 -10.18
CA PHE A 95 -14.29 -14.31 -10.38
C PHE A 95 -12.91 -14.66 -9.78
N LEU A 96 -11.90 -13.83 -10.05
CA LEU A 96 -10.55 -14.01 -9.50
C LEU A 96 -10.53 -13.91 -7.96
N LYS A 97 -11.32 -13.01 -7.38
CA LYS A 97 -11.43 -12.87 -5.91
C LYS A 97 -12.11 -14.06 -5.23
N LEU A 98 -12.89 -14.85 -5.96
CA LEU A 98 -13.46 -16.12 -5.49
C LEU A 98 -12.46 -17.30 -5.58
N GLY A 99 -11.20 -17.07 -5.98
CA GLY A 99 -10.17 -18.09 -6.17
C GLY A 99 -10.45 -19.01 -7.36
N LEU A 100 -11.22 -18.52 -8.33
CA LEU A 100 -11.52 -19.24 -9.55
C LEU A 100 -10.52 -18.82 -10.63
N TYR A 101 -9.70 -19.73 -11.11
CA TYR A 101 -8.64 -19.46 -12.08
C TYR A 101 -8.94 -20.14 -13.44
N ASN A 102 -8.05 -19.95 -14.40
CA ASN A 102 -8.13 -20.25 -15.85
C ASN A 102 -8.70 -21.60 -16.32
N ASN A 103 -9.07 -22.51 -15.44
CA ASN A 103 -9.67 -23.80 -15.78
C ASN A 103 -11.20 -23.83 -15.63
N PHE A 104 -11.79 -22.68 -15.28
CA PHE A 104 -13.22 -22.55 -15.04
C PHE A 104 -13.90 -22.08 -16.33
N ASN A 105 -14.93 -22.80 -16.76
CA ASN A 105 -15.70 -22.47 -17.96
C ASN A 105 -17.15 -22.15 -17.59
N LEU A 106 -17.50 -20.86 -17.50
CA LEU A 106 -18.86 -20.39 -17.20
C LEU A 106 -19.93 -20.83 -18.23
N GLU A 107 -19.52 -21.40 -19.37
CA GLU A 107 -20.44 -22.01 -20.32
C GLU A 107 -20.85 -23.43 -19.90
N SER A 108 -20.18 -24.03 -18.92
CA SER A 108 -20.53 -25.30 -18.31
C SER A 108 -21.54 -25.10 -17.18
N GLU A 109 -22.65 -25.84 -17.19
CA GLU A 109 -23.67 -25.76 -16.12
C GLU A 109 -23.07 -26.07 -14.75
N GLU A 110 -22.13 -27.01 -14.66
CA GLU A 110 -21.45 -27.41 -13.43
C GLU A 110 -20.60 -26.27 -12.85
N ASP A 111 -19.80 -25.60 -13.69
CA ASP A 111 -18.96 -24.47 -13.28
C ASP A 111 -19.80 -23.24 -12.93
N GLU A 112 -20.90 -22.99 -13.62
CA GLU A 112 -21.83 -21.91 -13.29
C GLU A 112 -22.47 -22.11 -11.91
N GLU A 113 -22.83 -23.34 -11.57
CA GLU A 113 -23.41 -23.66 -10.25
C GLU A 113 -22.37 -23.48 -9.12
N VAL A 114 -21.14 -23.97 -9.31
CA VAL A 114 -20.03 -23.77 -8.37
C VAL A 114 -19.72 -22.27 -8.19
N PHE A 115 -19.74 -21.49 -9.27
CA PHE A 115 -19.57 -20.03 -9.18
C PHE A 115 -20.66 -19.39 -8.34
N LYS A 116 -21.92 -19.72 -8.58
CA LYS A 116 -23.05 -19.18 -7.82
C LYS A 116 -22.95 -19.51 -6.33
N GLU A 117 -22.61 -20.76 -6.00
CA GLU A 117 -22.44 -21.18 -4.61
C GLU A 117 -21.29 -20.44 -3.92
N ARG A 118 -20.12 -20.38 -4.54
CA ARG A 118 -18.96 -19.66 -3.98
C ARG A 118 -19.23 -18.17 -3.82
N LYS A 119 -19.91 -17.56 -4.79
CA LYS A 119 -20.33 -16.16 -4.71
C LYS A 119 -21.22 -15.90 -3.50
N ILE A 120 -22.26 -16.72 -3.30
CA ILE A 120 -23.18 -16.59 -2.16
C ILE A 120 -22.42 -16.77 -0.84
N GLN A 121 -21.56 -17.79 -0.74
CA GLN A 121 -20.77 -18.06 0.45
C GLN A 121 -19.84 -16.87 0.78
N PHE A 122 -19.11 -16.38 -0.21
CA PHE A 122 -18.19 -15.25 -0.05
C PHE A 122 -18.93 -13.98 0.38
N LEU A 123 -20.01 -13.58 -0.31
CA LEU A 123 -20.78 -12.38 0.01
C LEU A 123 -21.42 -12.47 1.41
N ASN A 124 -21.87 -13.67 1.82
CA ASN A 124 -22.38 -13.89 3.18
C ASN A 124 -21.30 -13.76 4.25
N GLN A 125 -20.09 -14.25 3.96
CA GLN A 125 -18.96 -14.14 4.90
C GLN A 125 -18.53 -12.69 5.12
N ILE A 126 -18.41 -11.90 4.06
CA ILE A 126 -18.04 -10.48 4.17
C ILE A 126 -19.24 -9.58 4.53
N GLN A 127 -20.48 -10.09 4.48
CA GLN A 127 -21.73 -9.38 4.78
C GLN A 127 -21.93 -8.12 3.91
N ILE A 128 -21.58 -8.19 2.65
CA ILE A 128 -21.76 -7.12 1.65
C ILE A 128 -22.75 -7.63 0.59
N ASP A 129 -23.65 -6.76 0.12
CA ASP A 129 -24.49 -7.12 -1.03
C ASP A 129 -23.67 -7.09 -2.34
N GLU A 130 -24.16 -7.84 -3.35
CA GLU A 130 -23.45 -8.02 -4.62
C GLU A 130 -23.21 -6.71 -5.37
N ASN A 131 -24.21 -5.81 -5.41
CA ASN A 131 -24.08 -4.57 -6.15
C ASN A 131 -23.03 -3.66 -5.53
N LYS A 132 -23.01 -3.58 -4.20
CA LYS A 132 -22.02 -2.82 -3.45
C LYS A 132 -20.63 -3.40 -3.62
N PHE A 133 -20.51 -4.73 -3.62
CA PHE A 133 -19.25 -5.41 -3.87
C PHE A 133 -18.72 -5.13 -5.28
N LYS A 134 -19.59 -5.20 -6.29
CA LYS A 134 -19.25 -4.82 -7.67
C LYS A 134 -18.78 -3.36 -7.79
N GLU A 135 -19.38 -2.45 -7.02
CA GLU A 135 -18.96 -1.05 -6.99
C GLU A 135 -17.55 -0.88 -6.36
N ILE A 136 -17.26 -1.61 -5.30
CA ILE A 136 -15.90 -1.65 -4.71
C ILE A 136 -14.89 -2.15 -5.74
N ILE A 137 -15.21 -3.24 -6.46
CA ILE A 137 -14.35 -3.77 -7.53
C ILE A 137 -14.18 -2.74 -8.65
N ARG A 138 -15.25 -2.11 -9.11
CA ARG A 138 -15.20 -1.09 -10.18
C ARG A 138 -14.22 0.02 -9.83
N LYS A 139 -14.31 0.58 -8.62
CA LYS A 139 -13.42 1.65 -8.18
C LYS A 139 -11.97 1.18 -8.02
N SER A 140 -11.76 -0.04 -7.54
CA SER A 140 -10.42 -0.62 -7.48
C SER A 140 -9.80 -0.85 -8.86
N LEU A 141 -10.61 -1.20 -9.87
CA LEU A 141 -10.15 -1.32 -11.26
C LEU A 141 -9.78 0.04 -11.87
N PHE A 142 -10.53 1.10 -11.54
CA PHE A 142 -10.12 2.46 -11.95
C PHE A 142 -8.77 2.85 -11.34
N ARG A 143 -8.53 2.56 -10.06
CA ARG A 143 -7.23 2.80 -9.41
C ARG A 143 -6.11 2.05 -10.13
N GLU A 144 -6.32 0.79 -10.46
CA GLU A 144 -5.34 -0.04 -11.16
C GLU A 144 -5.09 0.44 -12.60
N LYS A 145 -6.14 0.82 -13.33
CA LYS A 145 -5.99 1.39 -14.69
C LYS A 145 -5.26 2.73 -14.64
N LEU A 146 -5.55 3.56 -13.66
CA LEU A 146 -4.86 4.84 -13.45
C LEU A 146 -3.38 4.62 -13.16
N ARG A 147 -3.03 3.66 -12.29
CA ARG A 147 -1.65 3.28 -12.02
C ARG A 147 -0.91 2.92 -13.31
N ARG A 148 -1.50 2.05 -14.12
CA ARG A 148 -0.93 1.66 -15.43
C ARG A 148 -0.78 2.83 -16.38
N GLU A 149 -1.74 3.72 -16.42
CA GLU A 149 -1.68 4.91 -17.29
C GLU A 149 -0.56 5.85 -16.88
N LEU A 150 -0.47 6.20 -15.59
CA LEU A 150 0.59 7.04 -15.04
C LEU A 150 1.99 6.42 -15.21
N SER A 151 2.07 5.10 -15.24
CA SER A 151 3.33 4.36 -15.37
C SER A 151 3.83 4.23 -16.80
N ARG A 152 3.06 4.65 -17.81
CA ARG A 152 3.45 4.52 -19.23
C ARG A 152 4.72 5.31 -19.59
N GLU A 153 5.00 6.38 -18.86
CA GLU A 153 6.14 7.23 -19.11
C GLU A 153 7.42 6.78 -18.36
N ILE A 154 7.34 5.68 -17.56
CA ILE A 154 8.52 5.14 -16.88
C ILE A 154 9.48 4.56 -17.93
N PRO A 155 10.72 5.06 -18.03
CA PRO A 155 11.67 4.54 -19.00
C PRO A 155 12.06 3.10 -18.67
N THR A 156 12.10 2.23 -19.67
CA THR A 156 12.57 0.84 -19.50
C THR A 156 14.09 0.77 -19.28
N LEU A 157 14.84 1.74 -19.78
CA LEU A 157 16.28 1.91 -19.57
C LEU A 157 16.52 3.23 -18.85
N GLN A 158 17.20 3.19 -17.71
CA GLN A 158 17.53 4.41 -16.96
C GLN A 158 18.81 4.25 -16.16
N GLN A 159 19.32 5.37 -15.63
CA GLN A 159 20.49 5.37 -14.77
C GLN A 159 20.20 4.57 -13.48
N HIS A 160 21.14 3.68 -13.15
CA HIS A 160 21.16 2.96 -11.88
C HIS A 160 22.47 3.25 -11.15
N LYS A 161 22.42 3.21 -9.82
CA LYS A 161 23.57 3.32 -8.94
C LYS A 161 23.69 2.06 -8.09
N TYR A 162 24.91 1.52 -8.00
CA TYR A 162 25.16 0.38 -7.12
C TYR A 162 25.48 0.88 -5.72
N ILE A 163 24.65 0.52 -4.74
CA ILE A 163 24.63 1.16 -3.43
C ILE A 163 24.97 0.15 -2.34
N TYR A 164 25.80 0.60 -1.39
CA TYR A 164 26.08 -0.10 -0.14
C TYR A 164 25.64 0.73 1.06
N GLU A 165 25.20 0.04 2.13
CA GLU A 165 24.90 0.62 3.45
C GLU A 165 25.95 0.15 4.47
N ILE A 166 26.37 1.05 5.35
CA ILE A 166 27.16 0.74 6.55
C ILE A 166 26.37 1.24 7.77
N ALA A 167 26.19 0.40 8.77
CA ALA A 167 25.60 0.79 10.06
C ALA A 167 26.71 0.99 11.08
N LEU A 168 26.82 2.20 11.66
CA LEU A 168 27.87 2.61 12.58
C LEU A 168 27.30 3.04 13.94
N GLU A 169 28.05 2.80 15.02
CA GLU A 169 27.83 3.41 16.33
C GLU A 169 28.62 4.73 16.47
N ASP A 170 29.88 4.74 16.00
CA ASP A 170 30.76 5.90 16.07
C ASP A 170 30.85 6.64 14.72
N ILE A 171 30.28 7.85 14.68
CA ILE A 171 30.32 8.78 13.55
C ILE A 171 31.32 9.91 13.78
N SER A 172 32.32 9.74 14.65
CA SER A 172 33.37 10.73 14.83
C SER A 172 34.11 11.00 13.51
N THR A 173 34.50 12.25 13.30
CA THR A 173 35.22 12.66 12.09
C THR A 173 36.47 11.80 11.85
N SER A 174 37.12 11.34 12.92
CA SER A 174 38.28 10.45 12.81
C SER A 174 37.92 9.10 12.22
N ASN A 175 36.81 8.51 12.67
CA ASN A 175 36.34 7.20 12.19
C ASN A 175 35.85 7.30 10.75
N LEU A 176 35.03 8.30 10.44
CA LEU A 176 34.55 8.54 9.08
C LEU A 176 35.68 8.77 8.08
N ASN A 177 36.69 9.58 8.44
CA ASN A 177 37.86 9.80 7.59
C ASN A 177 38.68 8.53 7.36
N LYS A 178 38.76 7.64 8.35
CA LYS A 178 39.42 6.34 8.21
C LYS A 178 38.68 5.45 7.21
N ILE A 179 37.35 5.32 7.37
CA ILE A 179 36.48 4.55 6.46
C ILE A 179 36.57 5.11 5.05
N GLN A 180 36.47 6.43 4.89
CA GLN A 180 36.56 7.12 3.58
C GLN A 180 37.90 6.83 2.86
N LYS A 181 39.00 6.82 3.58
CA LYS A 181 40.29 6.48 2.99
C LYS A 181 40.35 5.02 2.51
N GLU A 182 39.82 4.10 3.28
CA GLU A 182 39.77 2.68 2.91
C GLU A 182 38.87 2.47 1.68
N ILE A 183 37.71 3.10 1.63
CA ILE A 183 36.80 3.05 0.46
C ILE A 183 37.47 3.57 -0.78
N THR A 184 38.20 4.69 -0.68
CA THR A 184 38.90 5.28 -1.83
C THR A 184 40.01 4.38 -2.34
N ALA A 185 40.66 3.61 -1.44
CA ALA A 185 41.78 2.75 -1.75
C ALA A 185 41.39 1.36 -2.27
N THR A 186 40.13 0.92 -2.10
CA THR A 186 39.69 -0.41 -2.48
C THR A 186 38.69 -0.40 -3.64
N SER A 187 38.59 -1.53 -4.34
CA SER A 187 37.48 -1.84 -5.22
C SER A 187 36.41 -2.71 -4.55
N ASN A 188 36.70 -3.27 -3.35
CA ASN A 188 35.78 -4.16 -2.64
C ASN A 188 35.18 -3.45 -1.44
N ILE A 189 34.06 -2.76 -1.63
CA ILE A 189 33.33 -2.06 -0.57
C ILE A 189 32.68 -3.03 0.40
N SER A 190 32.29 -4.21 -0.06
CA SER A 190 31.69 -5.28 0.76
C SER A 190 32.57 -5.65 1.96
N ASP A 191 33.91 -5.72 1.78
CA ASP A 191 34.83 -6.03 2.90
C ASP A 191 34.89 -4.89 3.92
N ILE A 192 34.75 -3.65 3.48
CA ILE A 192 34.67 -2.48 4.36
C ILE A 192 33.40 -2.52 5.17
N VAL A 193 32.26 -2.81 4.54
CA VAL A 193 30.97 -2.96 5.24
C VAL A 193 31.07 -4.03 6.32
N LYS A 194 31.56 -5.22 6.00
CA LYS A 194 31.75 -6.31 6.97
C LYS A 194 32.69 -5.96 8.11
N LYS A 195 33.66 -5.10 7.86
CA LYS A 195 34.67 -4.70 8.86
C LYS A 195 34.14 -3.65 9.84
N TYR A 196 33.32 -2.72 9.38
CA TYR A 196 32.92 -1.55 10.14
C TYR A 196 31.46 -1.54 10.58
N SER A 197 30.57 -2.23 9.86
CA SER A 197 29.15 -2.29 10.23
C SER A 197 28.96 -3.06 11.54
N ILE A 198 28.09 -2.53 12.40
CA ILE A 198 27.72 -3.17 13.67
C ILE A 198 26.38 -3.89 13.60
N ASP A 199 25.56 -3.61 12.59
CA ASP A 199 24.28 -4.27 12.40
C ASP A 199 24.51 -5.68 11.80
N PRO A 200 24.04 -6.76 12.47
CA PRO A 200 24.23 -8.13 12.02
C PRO A 200 23.57 -8.43 10.66
N GLU A 201 22.46 -7.78 10.33
CA GLU A 201 21.77 -7.97 9.05
C GLU A 201 22.53 -7.29 7.92
N VAL A 202 22.96 -6.05 8.13
CA VAL A 202 23.83 -5.33 7.21
C VAL A 202 25.13 -6.09 6.98
N MET A 203 25.76 -6.61 8.04
CA MET A 203 26.98 -7.43 7.92
C MET A 203 26.75 -8.71 7.11
N ARG A 204 25.62 -9.40 7.33
CA ARG A 204 25.27 -10.65 6.64
C ARG A 204 25.08 -10.44 5.15
N GLY A 205 24.37 -9.37 4.77
CA GLY A 205 24.16 -8.94 3.39
C GLY A 205 25.33 -8.16 2.79
N ALA A 206 26.39 -7.90 3.59
CA ALA A 206 27.48 -7.00 3.21
C ALA A 206 27.03 -5.58 2.83
N GLY A 207 25.86 -5.16 3.37
CA GLY A 207 25.23 -3.87 3.08
C GLY A 207 24.83 -3.65 1.61
N ASP A 208 24.73 -4.73 0.84
CA ASP A 208 24.51 -4.69 -0.59
C ASP A 208 23.04 -4.42 -0.92
N PHE A 209 22.73 -3.22 -1.43
CA PHE A 209 21.43 -2.86 -1.99
C PHE A 209 21.30 -3.20 -3.48
N GLY A 210 22.41 -3.50 -4.16
CA GLY A 210 22.45 -3.73 -5.59
C GLY A 210 22.29 -2.47 -6.45
N TRP A 211 21.83 -2.67 -7.68
CA TRP A 211 21.57 -1.61 -8.65
C TRP A 211 20.21 -0.96 -8.39
N ILE A 212 20.22 0.28 -7.93
CA ILE A 212 19.03 1.06 -7.57
C ILE A 212 18.80 2.16 -8.61
N PRO A 213 17.64 2.16 -9.31
CA PRO A 213 17.20 3.25 -10.16
C PRO A 213 16.54 4.38 -9.36
N LYS A 214 16.42 5.57 -9.97
CA LYS A 214 15.65 6.68 -9.40
C LYS A 214 14.18 6.25 -9.16
N GLY A 215 13.65 6.55 -8.00
CA GLY A 215 12.28 6.21 -7.59
C GLY A 215 12.13 4.87 -6.86
N ALA A 216 13.12 3.96 -6.92
CA ALA A 216 13.06 2.68 -6.22
C ALA A 216 13.30 2.80 -4.70
N LYS A 217 13.95 3.88 -4.25
CA LYS A 217 14.13 4.24 -2.84
C LYS A 217 13.79 5.71 -2.65
N PRO A 218 12.50 6.11 -2.65
CA PRO A 218 12.09 7.52 -2.69
C PRO A 218 12.70 8.36 -1.56
N ASP A 219 12.81 7.79 -0.36
CA ASP A 219 13.36 8.46 0.82
C ASP A 219 14.87 8.77 0.69
N LEU A 220 15.56 8.10 -0.22
CA LEU A 220 16.99 8.25 -0.48
C LEU A 220 17.32 8.89 -1.84
N ASP A 221 16.30 9.12 -2.68
CA ASP A 221 16.50 9.66 -4.03
C ASP A 221 17.20 11.02 -4.01
N TYR A 222 16.89 11.87 -3.04
CA TYR A 222 17.58 13.17 -2.91
C TYR A 222 19.07 13.02 -2.68
N LEU A 223 19.50 11.92 -2.04
CA LEU A 223 20.90 11.62 -1.80
C LEU A 223 21.61 11.10 -3.06
N PHE A 224 20.92 10.25 -3.82
CA PHE A 224 21.54 9.55 -4.95
C PHE A 224 21.31 10.26 -6.28
N PHE A 225 20.14 10.87 -6.50
CA PHE A 225 19.71 11.37 -7.82
C PHE A 225 19.40 12.87 -7.86
N SER A 226 19.89 13.65 -6.88
CA SER A 226 19.70 15.11 -6.88
C SER A 226 20.37 15.76 -8.10
N GLU A 227 19.66 16.69 -8.76
CA GLU A 227 20.12 17.35 -9.98
C GLU A 227 21.13 18.50 -9.73
N ASN A 228 21.21 19.00 -8.49
CA ASN A 228 21.93 20.24 -8.16
C ASN A 228 23.40 20.04 -7.73
N ASN A 229 24.11 19.04 -8.24
CA ASN A 229 25.48 18.66 -7.80
C ASN A 229 25.57 18.30 -6.29
N GLN A 230 24.45 18.05 -5.65
CA GLN A 230 24.35 17.62 -4.25
C GLN A 230 24.25 16.09 -4.13
N ALA A 231 24.07 15.38 -5.24
CA ALA A 231 24.07 13.93 -5.25
C ALA A 231 25.43 13.38 -4.80
N LEU A 232 25.36 12.33 -3.99
CA LEU A 232 26.53 11.59 -3.55
C LEU A 232 27.35 11.10 -4.75
N ARG A 233 28.68 11.31 -4.71
CA ARG A 233 29.58 10.84 -5.76
C ARG A 233 30.03 9.42 -5.49
N PRO A 234 30.43 8.69 -6.54
CA PRO A 234 30.99 7.36 -6.36
C PRO A 234 32.17 7.36 -5.39
N LYS A 235 32.16 6.38 -4.47
CA LYS A 235 33.17 6.20 -3.41
C LYS A 235 33.26 7.32 -2.36
N GLU A 236 32.24 8.17 -2.26
CA GLU A 236 32.06 9.10 -1.15
C GLU A 236 31.10 8.50 -0.12
N LEU A 237 31.29 8.84 1.17
CA LEU A 237 30.35 8.55 2.24
C LEU A 237 29.23 9.59 2.25
N SER A 238 28.00 9.16 2.43
CA SER A 238 26.90 10.07 2.71
C SER A 238 27.04 10.73 4.09
N GLU A 239 26.24 11.77 4.34
CA GLU A 239 25.93 12.19 5.69
C GLU A 239 25.29 11.02 6.47
N PRO A 240 25.54 10.92 7.80
CA PRO A 240 24.95 9.90 8.63
C PRO A 240 23.43 10.10 8.82
N PHE A 241 22.67 9.03 8.68
CA PHE A 241 21.23 8.97 8.99
C PHE A 241 21.02 8.22 10.29
N ILE A 242 20.14 8.73 11.14
CA ILE A 242 19.79 8.06 12.41
C ILE A 242 18.71 7.02 12.11
N ASP A 243 19.03 5.76 12.32
CA ASP A 243 18.05 4.69 12.46
C ASP A 243 17.61 4.60 13.92
N GLN A 244 16.43 5.14 14.22
CA GLN A 244 15.90 5.20 15.59
C GLN A 244 15.51 3.83 16.13
N GLU A 245 15.10 2.89 15.27
CA GLU A 245 14.68 1.56 15.67
C GLU A 245 15.85 0.74 16.19
N ASN A 246 16.98 0.78 15.47
CA ASN A 246 18.18 0.03 15.80
C ASN A 246 19.21 0.84 16.60
N SER A 247 18.96 2.13 16.83
CA SER A 247 19.88 3.05 17.52
C SER A 247 21.27 3.11 16.89
N VAL A 248 21.34 3.06 15.58
CA VAL A 248 22.57 3.10 14.77
C VAL A 248 22.53 4.24 13.77
N PHE A 249 23.70 4.60 13.24
CA PHE A 249 23.83 5.55 12.13
C PHE A 249 24.05 4.78 10.84
N LYS A 250 23.19 5.00 9.85
CA LYS A 250 23.33 4.46 8.51
C LYS A 250 24.08 5.44 7.61
N ILE A 251 25.03 4.95 6.83
CA ILE A 251 25.79 5.70 5.86
C ILE A 251 25.74 4.93 4.54
N TYR A 252 25.55 5.65 3.45
CA TYR A 252 25.44 5.07 2.12
C TYR A 252 26.65 5.39 1.27
N ILE A 253 26.99 4.47 0.36
CA ILE A 253 28.11 4.57 -0.55
C ILE A 253 27.65 4.14 -1.93
N ILE A 254 27.91 4.96 -2.94
CA ILE A 254 27.78 4.56 -4.33
C ILE A 254 29.10 3.90 -4.76
N SER A 255 29.07 2.64 -5.17
CA SER A 255 30.27 1.95 -5.69
C SER A 255 30.46 2.17 -7.17
N ASP A 256 29.36 2.16 -7.92
CA ASP A 256 29.37 2.24 -9.38
C ASP A 256 28.11 2.93 -9.91
N VAL A 257 28.16 3.39 -11.17
CA VAL A 257 27.04 4.04 -11.88
C VAL A 257 26.92 3.41 -13.26
N ASN A 258 25.73 2.98 -13.61
CA ASN A 258 25.38 2.55 -14.97
C ASN A 258 24.33 3.52 -15.54
N GLU A 259 24.68 4.20 -16.62
CA GLU A 259 23.82 5.24 -17.21
C GLU A 259 22.58 4.69 -17.91
N SER A 260 22.58 3.40 -18.27
CA SER A 260 21.48 2.78 -19.03
C SER A 260 21.38 1.30 -18.73
N LEU A 261 20.72 0.96 -17.61
CA LEU A 261 20.41 -0.41 -17.22
C LEU A 261 18.91 -0.64 -17.35
N GLU A 262 18.53 -1.87 -17.70
CA GLU A 262 17.14 -2.27 -17.81
C GLU A 262 16.46 -2.26 -16.42
N LEU A 263 15.26 -1.71 -16.36
CA LEU A 263 14.46 -1.65 -15.16
C LEU A 263 13.90 -3.04 -14.84
N SER A 264 14.19 -3.57 -13.65
CA SER A 264 13.60 -4.82 -13.19
C SER A 264 12.10 -4.65 -12.95
N GLU A 265 11.34 -5.76 -13.03
CA GLU A 265 9.90 -5.78 -12.75
C GLU A 265 9.62 -5.28 -11.32
N GLU A 266 10.41 -5.72 -10.33
CA GLU A 266 10.29 -5.27 -8.94
C GLU A 266 10.45 -3.74 -8.80
N ASN A 267 11.51 -3.17 -9.39
CA ASN A 267 11.73 -1.73 -9.35
C ASN A 267 10.65 -0.96 -10.12
N PHE A 268 10.16 -1.51 -11.25
CA PHE A 268 9.06 -0.92 -11.99
C PHE A 268 7.78 -0.84 -11.13
N GLU A 269 7.43 -1.90 -10.41
CA GLU A 269 6.27 -1.91 -9.51
C GLU A 269 6.42 -0.88 -8.38
N ILE A 270 7.58 -0.79 -7.75
CA ILE A 270 7.87 0.19 -6.69
C ILE A 270 7.72 1.63 -7.23
N ILE A 271 8.33 1.93 -8.37
CA ILE A 271 8.26 3.26 -8.99
C ILE A 271 6.83 3.59 -9.41
N SER A 272 6.14 2.63 -10.01
CA SER A 272 4.74 2.74 -10.44
C SER A 272 3.80 3.07 -9.27
N GLU A 273 3.95 2.38 -8.14
CA GLU A 273 3.15 2.66 -6.94
C GLU A 273 3.55 4.02 -6.30
N GLY A 274 4.83 4.39 -6.35
CA GLY A 274 5.30 5.70 -5.92
C GLY A 274 4.69 6.86 -6.73
N ILE A 275 4.59 6.71 -8.05
CA ILE A 275 3.95 7.69 -8.94
C ILE A 275 2.45 7.81 -8.60
N LEU A 276 1.76 6.68 -8.41
CA LEU A 276 0.35 6.67 -8.03
C LEU A 276 0.13 7.33 -6.67
N THR A 277 0.98 7.04 -5.68
CA THR A 277 0.93 7.66 -4.35
C THR A 277 1.11 9.18 -4.43
N ASN A 278 2.06 9.65 -5.21
CA ASN A 278 2.29 11.08 -5.43
C ASN A 278 1.07 11.74 -6.10
N PHE A 279 0.47 11.07 -7.09
CA PHE A 279 -0.77 11.54 -7.71
C PHE A 279 -1.90 11.70 -6.67
N PHE A 280 -2.12 10.71 -5.81
CA PHE A 280 -3.15 10.82 -4.78
C PHE A 280 -2.85 11.89 -3.73
N ASN A 281 -1.59 12.05 -3.34
CA ASN A 281 -1.17 13.12 -2.43
C ASN A 281 -1.45 14.51 -3.02
N GLU A 282 -1.21 14.72 -4.31
CA GLU A 282 -1.53 15.96 -5.01
C GLU A 282 -3.04 16.17 -5.13
N LYS A 283 -3.77 15.16 -5.63
CA LYS A 283 -5.22 15.27 -5.86
C LYS A 283 -6.04 15.37 -4.59
N SER A 284 -5.60 14.73 -3.50
CA SER A 284 -6.26 14.85 -2.19
C SER A 284 -6.30 16.27 -1.63
N GLN A 285 -5.38 17.14 -2.06
CA GLN A 285 -5.38 18.55 -1.69
C GLN A 285 -6.39 19.40 -2.49
N LEU A 286 -6.91 18.88 -3.59
CA LEU A 286 -7.81 19.56 -4.51
C LEU A 286 -9.27 19.15 -4.33
N VAL A 287 -9.55 18.06 -3.64
CA VAL A 287 -10.89 17.51 -3.39
C VAL A 287 -11.34 17.83 -1.96
N ASP A 288 -12.66 18.06 -1.77
CA ASP A 288 -13.23 18.20 -0.41
C ASP A 288 -13.25 16.84 0.28
N MET A 289 -12.36 16.65 1.25
CA MET A 289 -12.27 15.43 2.05
C MET A 289 -12.56 15.71 3.52
N GLN A 290 -13.43 14.90 4.12
CA GLN A 290 -13.79 14.99 5.52
C GLN A 290 -13.70 13.61 6.17
N TYR A 291 -12.92 13.52 7.24
CA TYR A 291 -12.77 12.29 8.02
C TYR A 291 -13.61 12.38 9.28
N GLY A 292 -14.56 11.44 9.42
CA GLY A 292 -15.41 11.29 10.60
C GLY A 292 -14.84 10.30 11.62
N LEU A 293 -13.51 10.16 11.66
CA LEU A 293 -12.81 9.21 12.55
C LEU A 293 -12.38 9.91 13.84
N ASP A 294 -13.13 9.62 14.90
CA ASP A 294 -12.79 9.94 16.29
C ASP A 294 -12.59 8.66 17.11
N ASN A 295 -12.22 8.80 18.38
CA ASN A 295 -12.03 7.66 19.28
C ASN A 295 -13.30 6.81 19.44
N GLU A 296 -14.48 7.43 19.41
CA GLU A 296 -15.76 6.70 19.48
C GLU A 296 -15.96 5.86 18.22
N THR A 297 -15.73 6.45 17.05
CA THR A 297 -15.82 5.77 15.76
C THR A 297 -14.82 4.63 15.66
N PHE A 298 -13.56 4.87 16.06
CA PHE A 298 -12.52 3.86 16.07
C PHE A 298 -12.92 2.64 16.91
N ASN A 299 -13.31 2.85 18.17
CA ASN A 299 -13.68 1.76 19.06
C ASN A 299 -14.91 1.02 18.54
N TRP A 300 -15.92 1.76 18.04
CA TRP A 300 -17.14 1.16 17.50
C TRP A 300 -16.86 0.26 16.28
N ILE A 301 -15.99 0.71 15.34
CA ILE A 301 -15.62 -0.08 14.18
C ILE A 301 -14.83 -1.32 14.61
N ASN A 302 -13.89 -1.15 15.53
CA ASN A 302 -13.09 -2.24 16.08
C ASN A 302 -13.98 -3.35 16.68
N ASP A 303 -14.95 -2.97 17.52
CA ASP A 303 -15.90 -3.92 18.10
C ASP A 303 -16.71 -4.65 17.02
N LYS A 304 -17.16 -3.93 15.98
CA LYS A 304 -17.99 -4.53 14.93
C LYS A 304 -17.20 -5.49 14.02
N VAL A 305 -15.95 -5.21 13.74
CA VAL A 305 -15.11 -6.11 12.95
C VAL A 305 -14.74 -7.36 13.76
N GLN A 306 -14.36 -7.21 15.04
CA GLN A 306 -14.02 -8.34 15.91
C GLN A 306 -15.18 -9.29 16.14
N VAL A 307 -16.40 -8.77 16.39
CA VAL A 307 -17.59 -9.63 16.62
C VAL A 307 -17.88 -10.51 15.41
N ALA A 308 -17.65 -10.04 14.19
CA ALA A 308 -17.85 -10.85 13.00
C ALA A 308 -16.84 -12.00 12.86
N SER A 309 -15.59 -11.80 13.29
CA SER A 309 -14.56 -12.84 13.24
C SER A 309 -14.85 -14.02 14.20
N ILE A 310 -15.53 -13.75 15.33
CA ILE A 310 -15.90 -14.78 16.32
C ILE A 310 -17.01 -15.70 15.82
N PHE A 311 -17.91 -15.20 14.97
CA PHE A 311 -19.03 -15.99 14.44
C PHE A 311 -18.70 -16.77 13.17
N ASN A 312 -17.51 -16.54 12.58
CA ASN A 312 -17.05 -17.20 11.35
C ASN A 312 -15.98 -18.29 11.60
N ASN A 313 -15.63 -18.57 12.86
CA ASN A 313 -14.84 -19.69 13.33
C ASN A 313 -15.78 -20.73 13.97
#